data_7e3f6e92a3479f590486e3551465ed50
#
_entry.id   7e3f6e92a3479f590486e3551465ed50
#
_cell.length_a   1.000
_cell.length_b   1.000
_cell.length_c   1.000
_cell.angle_alpha   90.00
_cell.angle_beta   90.00
_cell.angle_gamma   90.00
#
_symmetry.space_group_name_H-M   'P 1'
#
loop_
_entity.id
_entity.type
_entity.pdbx_description
1 polymer ?
#
loop_
_entity_poly.entity_id
_entity_poly.type
_entity_poly.pdbx_seq_one_letter_code
_entity_poly.pdbx_strand_id
1 'polypeptide(L)'
;MEFKHYSVLLKESVDYLNVNENGIYADATLGGGGHSYEILSRGAKKLIGIDQDIDAISAASKRLEDFGDKLITVNRNFSEIKEILDELGIDKIDGAVMDLGVSSYQLDNAERGFSYMHDAPLDMRMNRDNPKSAYDVVNGYSEGELTKIFYEYGEEKWSARIAKFIVEKRNEQEIKTTGELTEIIKAAIPKAARMEG
;
A
#
# COMPACT_ATOMS: atom_id res chain seq x y z
N MET A 1 -10.47 -18.51 1.94
CA MET A 1 -11.17 -17.55 1.06
C MET A 1 -10.36 -17.39 -0.21
N GLU A 2 -10.98 -17.56 -1.37
CA GLU A 2 -10.31 -17.42 -2.65
C GLU A 2 -10.11 -15.93 -2.93
N PHE A 3 -8.88 -15.52 -3.16
CA PHE A 3 -8.47 -14.13 -3.35
C PHE A 3 -8.94 -13.66 -4.73
N LYS A 4 -10.14 -13.11 -4.86
CA LYS A 4 -10.61 -12.45 -6.10
C LYS A 4 -10.24 -10.97 -6.06
N HIS A 5 -8.98 -10.68 -6.31
CA HIS A 5 -8.54 -9.31 -6.55
C HIS A 5 -8.62 -8.99 -8.04
N TYR A 6 -9.38 -7.97 -8.39
CA TYR A 6 -9.40 -7.40 -9.75
C TYR A 6 -8.44 -6.21 -9.76
N SER A 7 -7.34 -6.32 -10.50
CA SER A 7 -6.43 -5.19 -10.70
C SER A 7 -7.14 -4.07 -11.47
N VAL A 8 -6.98 -2.84 -11.01
CA VAL A 8 -7.59 -1.66 -11.63
C VAL A 8 -6.96 -1.43 -13.01
N LEU A 9 -7.81 -1.15 -14.03
CA LEU A 9 -7.40 -0.88 -15.40
C LEU A 9 -6.39 -1.91 -15.96
N LEU A 10 -6.55 -3.20 -15.57
CA LEU A 10 -5.59 -4.27 -15.87
C LEU A 10 -5.21 -4.35 -17.35
N LYS A 11 -6.21 -4.39 -18.21
CA LYS A 11 -5.98 -4.53 -19.66
C LYS A 11 -5.38 -3.27 -20.24
N GLU A 12 -5.96 -2.13 -19.92
CA GLU A 12 -5.54 -0.82 -20.39
C GLU A 12 -4.09 -0.54 -20.03
N SER A 13 -3.71 -0.78 -18.77
CA SER A 13 -2.33 -0.58 -18.30
C SER A 13 -1.33 -1.46 -19.06
N VAL A 14 -1.66 -2.74 -19.26
CA VAL A 14 -0.76 -3.67 -19.95
C VAL A 14 -0.79 -3.45 -21.48
N ASP A 15 -1.90 -2.95 -22.05
CA ASP A 15 -1.95 -2.54 -23.45
C ASP A 15 -0.99 -1.36 -23.72
N TYR A 16 -0.96 -0.36 -22.83
CA TYR A 16 -0.02 0.76 -22.93
C TYR A 16 1.46 0.37 -22.77
N LEU A 17 1.76 -0.69 -22.02
CA LEU A 17 3.13 -1.22 -21.90
C LEU A 17 3.64 -1.80 -23.22
N ASN A 18 2.75 -2.13 -24.17
CA ASN A 18 3.10 -2.72 -25.46
C ASN A 18 4.06 -3.93 -25.31
N VAL A 19 3.66 -4.90 -24.48
CA VAL A 19 4.49 -6.05 -24.10
C VAL A 19 4.93 -6.84 -25.33
N ASN A 20 6.24 -7.16 -25.36
CA ASN A 20 6.83 -7.99 -26.41
C ASN A 20 7.70 -9.10 -25.82
N GLU A 21 7.97 -10.15 -26.60
CA GLU A 21 8.66 -11.37 -26.19
C GLU A 21 10.15 -11.21 -25.83
N ASN A 22 10.77 -10.11 -26.24
CA ASN A 22 12.16 -9.80 -25.90
C ASN A 22 12.27 -8.79 -24.76
N GLY A 23 11.14 -8.21 -24.32
CA GLY A 23 11.07 -7.12 -23.35
C GLY A 23 11.25 -7.57 -21.91
N ILE A 24 11.87 -6.69 -21.12
CA ILE A 24 12.03 -6.80 -19.68
C ILE A 24 11.15 -5.71 -19.04
N TYR A 25 10.30 -6.11 -18.12
CA TYR A 25 9.32 -5.21 -17.47
C TYR A 25 9.47 -5.22 -15.97
N ALA A 26 8.98 -4.16 -15.32
CA ALA A 26 8.86 -4.09 -13.87
C ALA A 26 7.40 -3.90 -13.45
N ASP A 27 6.98 -4.63 -12.43
CA ASP A 27 5.78 -4.34 -11.66
C ASP A 27 6.26 -3.82 -10.29
N ALA A 28 6.16 -2.50 -10.11
CA ALA A 28 6.71 -1.82 -8.94
C ALA A 28 5.79 -1.91 -7.71
N THR A 29 4.62 -2.51 -7.89
CA THR A 29 3.58 -2.73 -6.87
C THR A 29 2.95 -4.10 -7.09
N LEU A 30 3.76 -5.15 -6.93
CA LEU A 30 3.40 -6.53 -7.30
C LEU A 30 2.05 -6.98 -6.73
N GLY A 31 1.76 -6.64 -5.47
CA GLY A 31 0.52 -7.01 -4.80
C GLY A 31 0.19 -8.49 -4.95
N GLY A 32 -1.02 -8.81 -5.39
CA GLY A 32 -1.44 -10.18 -5.70
C GLY A 32 -1.02 -10.69 -7.08
N GLY A 33 -0.14 -9.98 -7.81
CA GLY A 33 0.41 -10.38 -9.10
C GLY A 33 -0.55 -10.29 -10.29
N GLY A 34 -1.58 -9.44 -10.22
CA GLY A 34 -2.57 -9.34 -11.29
C GLY A 34 -2.00 -8.77 -12.59
N HIS A 35 -1.38 -7.60 -12.55
CA HIS A 35 -0.69 -6.99 -13.67
C HIS A 35 0.48 -7.87 -14.15
N SER A 36 1.25 -8.39 -13.22
CA SER A 36 2.35 -9.31 -13.50
C SER A 36 1.92 -10.55 -14.28
N TYR A 37 0.80 -11.17 -13.90
CA TYR A 37 0.23 -12.31 -14.63
C TYR A 37 -0.09 -11.94 -16.10
N GLU A 38 -0.74 -10.82 -16.32
CA GLU A 38 -1.11 -10.35 -17.65
C GLU A 38 0.13 -10.03 -18.50
N ILE A 39 1.14 -9.36 -17.94
CA ILE A 39 2.40 -9.04 -18.62
C ILE A 39 3.12 -10.33 -19.06
N LEU A 40 3.26 -11.29 -18.15
CA LEU A 40 3.92 -12.58 -18.44
C LEU A 40 3.11 -13.42 -19.42
N SER A 41 1.78 -13.42 -19.33
CA SER A 41 0.89 -14.12 -20.27
C SER A 41 0.96 -13.57 -21.69
N ARG A 42 1.29 -12.29 -21.87
CA ARG A 42 1.54 -11.68 -23.18
C ARG A 42 2.94 -11.96 -23.73
N GLY A 43 3.71 -12.75 -23.02
CA GLY A 43 4.97 -13.28 -23.49
C GLY A 43 6.21 -12.48 -23.13
N ALA A 44 6.15 -11.58 -22.15
CA ALA A 44 7.34 -10.87 -21.68
C ALA A 44 8.51 -11.85 -21.42
N LYS A 45 9.73 -11.44 -21.82
CA LYS A 45 10.94 -12.21 -21.59
C LYS A 45 11.24 -12.36 -20.11
N LYS A 46 11.09 -11.26 -19.36
CA LYS A 46 11.35 -11.21 -17.92
C LYS A 46 10.49 -10.13 -17.26
N LEU A 47 10.10 -10.39 -16.03
CA LEU A 47 9.39 -9.45 -15.16
C LEU A 47 10.06 -9.38 -13.79
N ILE A 48 10.31 -8.17 -13.32
CA ILE A 48 10.79 -7.88 -11.97
C ILE A 48 9.56 -7.39 -11.17
N GLY A 49 9.08 -8.21 -10.24
CA GLY A 49 7.97 -7.86 -9.34
C GLY A 49 8.51 -7.37 -8.01
N ILE A 50 8.22 -6.11 -7.67
CA ILE A 50 8.71 -5.45 -6.46
C ILE A 50 7.52 -5.20 -5.55
N ASP A 51 7.65 -5.55 -4.29
CA ASP A 51 6.71 -5.15 -3.23
C ASP A 51 7.43 -5.06 -1.88
N GLN A 52 7.06 -4.11 -1.07
CA GLN A 52 7.58 -3.99 0.29
C GLN A 52 6.83 -4.88 1.30
N ASP A 53 5.67 -5.43 0.91
CA ASP A 53 4.87 -6.34 1.73
C ASP A 53 5.24 -7.80 1.41
N ILE A 54 5.81 -8.49 2.38
CA ILE A 54 6.22 -9.90 2.22
C ILE A 54 5.02 -10.83 1.98
N ASP A 55 3.83 -10.48 2.49
CA ASP A 55 2.61 -11.24 2.24
C ASP A 55 2.22 -11.16 0.75
N ALA A 56 2.38 -9.97 0.13
CA ALA A 56 2.17 -9.76 -1.30
C ALA A 56 3.16 -10.58 -2.14
N ILE A 57 4.45 -10.52 -1.81
CA ILE A 57 5.50 -11.33 -2.48
C ILE A 57 5.14 -12.82 -2.43
N SER A 58 4.74 -13.33 -1.28
CA SER A 58 4.40 -14.75 -1.10
C SER A 58 3.17 -15.15 -1.94
N ALA A 59 2.13 -14.31 -1.94
CA ALA A 59 0.91 -14.55 -2.70
C ALA A 59 1.16 -14.52 -4.22
N ALA A 60 1.90 -13.51 -4.70
CA ALA A 60 2.24 -13.37 -6.10
C ALA A 60 3.15 -14.50 -6.59
N SER A 61 4.18 -14.87 -5.83
CA SER A 61 5.09 -15.96 -6.17
C SER A 61 4.34 -17.28 -6.37
N LYS A 62 3.36 -17.57 -5.50
CA LYS A 62 2.51 -18.77 -5.65
C LYS A 62 1.61 -18.67 -6.88
N ARG A 63 0.98 -17.52 -7.12
CA ARG A 63 0.09 -17.31 -8.26
C ARG A 63 0.80 -17.42 -9.60
N LEU A 64 2.07 -17.01 -9.65
CA LEU A 64 2.86 -16.87 -10.86
C LEU A 64 3.90 -18.00 -11.02
N GLU A 65 3.81 -19.07 -10.23
CA GLU A 65 4.80 -20.16 -10.20
C GLU A 65 5.04 -20.82 -11.57
N ASP A 66 4.00 -20.90 -12.40
CA ASP A 66 4.06 -21.51 -13.73
C ASP A 66 4.97 -20.73 -14.71
N PHE A 67 5.27 -19.45 -14.43
CA PHE A 67 6.17 -18.66 -15.29
C PHE A 67 7.65 -18.90 -15.00
N GLY A 68 7.98 -19.59 -13.92
CA GLY A 68 9.35 -20.02 -13.59
C GLY A 68 10.35 -18.86 -13.59
N ASP A 69 11.47 -19.05 -14.29
CA ASP A 69 12.60 -18.09 -14.34
C ASP A 69 12.29 -16.75 -15.02
N LYS A 70 11.10 -16.60 -15.59
CA LYS A 70 10.67 -15.30 -16.17
C LYS A 70 10.30 -14.27 -15.10
N LEU A 71 9.96 -14.72 -13.90
CA LEU A 71 9.62 -13.85 -12.78
C LEU A 71 10.78 -13.77 -11.79
N ILE A 72 11.16 -12.55 -11.41
CA ILE A 72 12.02 -12.27 -10.27
C ILE A 72 11.20 -11.45 -9.28
N THR A 73 11.01 -11.93 -8.06
CA THR A 73 10.35 -11.18 -7.00
C THR A 73 11.35 -10.56 -6.04
N VAL A 74 11.12 -9.31 -5.64
CA VAL A 74 12.01 -8.54 -4.77
C VAL A 74 11.20 -7.89 -3.66
N ASN A 75 11.50 -8.24 -2.41
CA ASN A 75 10.85 -7.64 -1.25
C ASN A 75 11.59 -6.38 -0.81
N ARG A 76 11.31 -5.26 -1.49
CA ARG A 76 11.89 -3.93 -1.24
C ARG A 76 10.90 -2.84 -1.62
N ASN A 77 11.20 -1.60 -1.30
CA ASN A 77 10.43 -0.46 -1.77
C ASN A 77 10.79 -0.13 -3.23
N PHE A 78 9.80 0.20 -4.06
CA PHE A 78 10.02 0.55 -5.47
C PHE A 78 10.89 1.80 -5.66
N SER A 79 11.02 2.65 -4.64
CA SER A 79 11.96 3.78 -4.69
C SER A 79 13.42 3.34 -4.91
N GLU A 80 13.72 2.08 -4.63
CA GLU A 80 15.03 1.44 -4.81
C GLU A 80 15.16 0.71 -6.16
N ILE A 81 14.26 0.98 -7.11
CA ILE A 81 14.21 0.25 -8.39
C ILE A 81 15.55 0.29 -9.14
N LYS A 82 16.28 1.40 -9.06
CA LYS A 82 17.58 1.54 -9.72
C LYS A 82 18.60 0.58 -9.12
N GLU A 83 18.72 0.57 -7.80
CA GLU A 83 19.60 -0.32 -7.06
C GLU A 83 19.24 -1.79 -7.30
N ILE A 84 17.95 -2.12 -7.33
CA ILE A 84 17.45 -3.46 -7.63
C ILE A 84 17.88 -3.91 -9.02
N LEU A 85 17.73 -3.07 -10.03
CA LEU A 85 18.12 -3.39 -11.41
C LEU A 85 19.64 -3.54 -11.55
N ASP A 86 20.42 -2.67 -10.90
CA ASP A 86 21.88 -2.73 -10.87
C ASP A 86 22.36 -4.07 -10.24
N GLU A 87 21.79 -4.49 -9.11
CA GLU A 87 22.08 -5.76 -8.44
C GLU A 87 21.71 -6.99 -9.29
N LEU A 88 20.66 -6.89 -10.11
CA LEU A 88 20.23 -7.96 -11.03
C LEU A 88 21.01 -7.97 -12.34
N GLY A 89 21.91 -7.00 -12.56
CA GLY A 89 22.66 -6.85 -13.82
C GLY A 89 21.77 -6.47 -15.01
N ILE A 90 20.72 -5.68 -14.76
CA ILE A 90 19.74 -5.23 -15.76
C ILE A 90 19.95 -3.73 -16.00
N ASP A 91 20.55 -3.40 -17.14
CA ASP A 91 20.85 -2.01 -17.50
C ASP A 91 19.61 -1.17 -17.80
N LYS A 92 18.54 -1.80 -18.33
CA LYS A 92 17.30 -1.12 -18.72
C LYS A 92 16.10 -2.05 -18.73
N ILE A 93 14.93 -1.49 -18.52
CA ILE A 93 13.63 -2.13 -18.71
C ILE A 93 12.87 -1.45 -19.85
N ASP A 94 11.97 -2.19 -20.51
CA ASP A 94 11.15 -1.69 -21.62
C ASP A 94 9.88 -0.99 -21.15
N GLY A 95 9.46 -1.26 -19.90
CA GLY A 95 8.33 -0.59 -19.27
C GLY A 95 8.15 -0.97 -17.82
N ALA A 96 7.40 -0.15 -17.09
CA ALA A 96 7.02 -0.41 -15.72
C ALA A 96 5.53 -0.10 -15.48
N VAL A 97 4.90 -0.88 -14.60
CA VAL A 97 3.57 -0.60 -14.05
C VAL A 97 3.70 -0.27 -12.58
N MET A 98 2.93 0.73 -12.13
CA MET A 98 2.78 1.10 -10.72
C MET A 98 1.30 1.34 -10.43
N ASP A 99 0.73 0.54 -9.54
CA ASP A 99 -0.63 0.69 -9.00
C ASP A 99 -0.52 1.17 -7.55
N LEU A 100 -0.42 2.50 -7.40
CA LEU A 100 -0.08 3.13 -6.11
C LEU A 100 -1.30 3.16 -5.20
N GLY A 101 -1.17 2.54 -4.04
CA GLY A 101 -2.22 2.49 -3.03
C GLY A 101 -2.08 1.31 -2.09
N VAL A 102 -3.17 0.96 -1.42
CA VAL A 102 -3.27 -0.21 -0.54
C VAL A 102 -3.93 -1.36 -1.29
N SER A 103 -3.47 -2.59 -1.05
CA SER A 103 -4.08 -3.77 -1.64
C SER A 103 -5.40 -4.14 -0.94
N SER A 104 -6.31 -4.82 -1.66
CA SER A 104 -7.53 -5.36 -1.04
C SER A 104 -7.20 -6.29 0.12
N TYR A 105 -6.12 -7.07 0.03
CA TYR A 105 -5.66 -7.92 1.13
C TYR A 105 -5.33 -7.12 2.39
N GLN A 106 -4.68 -5.96 2.25
CA GLN A 106 -4.37 -5.09 3.39
C GLN A 106 -5.63 -4.49 4.01
N LEU A 107 -6.64 -4.17 3.20
CA LEU A 107 -7.93 -3.66 3.67
C LEU A 107 -8.79 -4.74 4.34
N ASP A 108 -8.81 -5.95 3.77
CA ASP A 108 -9.64 -7.06 4.24
C ASP A 108 -9.06 -7.74 5.49
N ASN A 109 -7.75 -7.61 5.72
CA ASN A 109 -7.10 -8.14 6.90
C ASN A 109 -7.10 -7.09 8.03
N ALA A 110 -8.06 -7.19 8.94
CA ALA A 110 -8.23 -6.25 10.04
C ALA A 110 -6.94 -6.00 10.84
N GLU A 111 -6.15 -7.04 11.12
CA GLU A 111 -4.90 -6.96 11.90
C GLU A 111 -3.82 -6.05 11.25
N ARG A 112 -4.00 -5.71 9.97
CA ARG A 112 -3.10 -4.78 9.26
C ARG A 112 -3.40 -3.30 9.58
N GLY A 113 -4.56 -2.99 10.15
CA GLY A 113 -4.95 -1.64 10.57
C GLY A 113 -5.22 -0.64 9.44
N PHE A 114 -5.37 -1.08 8.19
CA PHE A 114 -5.66 -0.20 7.04
C PHE A 114 -7.14 0.17 6.89
N SER A 115 -8.02 -0.53 7.60
CA SER A 115 -9.46 -0.31 7.52
C SER A 115 -10.04 0.06 8.90
N TYR A 116 -11.02 0.94 8.89
CA TYR A 116 -11.81 1.29 10.08
C TYR A 116 -13.12 0.46 10.19
N MET A 117 -13.35 -0.46 9.27
CA MET A 117 -14.54 -1.32 9.27
C MET A 117 -14.57 -2.31 10.44
N HIS A 118 -13.40 -2.67 10.95
CA HIS A 118 -13.21 -3.52 12.11
C HIS A 118 -12.26 -2.83 13.08
N ASP A 119 -12.52 -3.00 14.38
CA ASP A 119 -11.59 -2.51 15.39
C ASP A 119 -10.35 -3.39 15.45
N ALA A 120 -9.19 -2.79 15.24
CA ALA A 120 -7.92 -3.49 15.08
C ALA A 120 -6.73 -2.61 15.53
N PRO A 121 -5.53 -3.17 15.74
CA PRO A 121 -4.35 -2.39 16.07
C PRO A 121 -4.04 -1.28 15.04
N LEU A 122 -3.56 -0.13 15.51
CA LEU A 122 -3.08 0.97 14.67
C LEU A 122 -1.70 0.64 14.08
N ASP A 123 -1.64 -0.29 13.12
CA ASP A 123 -0.39 -0.69 12.47
C ASP A 123 -0.13 0.11 11.18
N MET A 124 -0.84 -0.18 10.10
CA MET A 124 -0.75 0.42 8.77
C MET A 124 0.63 0.29 8.09
N ARG A 125 1.51 -0.58 8.55
CA ARG A 125 2.79 -0.83 7.89
C ARG A 125 2.61 -1.82 6.74
N MET A 126 2.95 -1.41 5.52
CA MET A 126 3.07 -2.34 4.41
C MET A 126 4.26 -3.28 4.63
N ASN A 127 5.43 -2.72 4.92
CA ASN A 127 6.57 -3.49 5.41
C ASN A 127 6.52 -3.55 6.95
N ARG A 128 6.26 -4.74 7.50
CA ARG A 128 6.16 -4.95 8.96
C ARG A 128 7.48 -4.79 9.71
N ASP A 129 8.62 -4.84 9.01
CA ASP A 129 9.94 -4.58 9.59
C ASP A 129 10.20 -3.07 9.77
N ASN A 130 9.35 -2.22 9.19
CA ASN A 130 9.45 -0.78 9.42
C ASN A 130 9.21 -0.49 10.91
N PRO A 131 10.11 0.23 11.60
CA PRO A 131 9.97 0.52 13.03
C PRO A 131 8.78 1.44 13.33
N LYS A 132 8.28 2.20 12.38
CA LYS A 132 7.22 3.20 12.55
C LYS A 132 5.87 2.68 12.07
N SER A 133 4.91 2.59 12.97
CA SER A 133 3.51 2.23 12.73
C SER A 133 2.59 3.45 12.82
N ALA A 134 1.31 3.29 12.48
CA ALA A 134 0.29 4.32 12.71
C ALA A 134 0.14 4.65 14.21
N TYR A 135 0.33 3.67 15.10
CA TYR A 135 0.35 3.88 16.54
C TYR A 135 1.42 4.90 16.95
N ASP A 136 2.65 4.76 16.41
CA ASP A 136 3.75 5.66 16.74
C ASP A 136 3.49 7.09 16.24
N VAL A 137 2.87 7.22 15.08
CA VAL A 137 2.47 8.52 14.51
C VAL A 137 1.39 9.16 15.38
N VAL A 138 0.31 8.45 15.67
CA VAL A 138 -0.85 8.97 16.43
C VAL A 138 -0.45 9.36 17.86
N ASN A 139 0.36 8.53 18.51
CA ASN A 139 0.73 8.77 19.91
C ASN A 139 2.00 9.63 20.09
N GLY A 140 2.86 9.73 19.07
CA GLY A 140 4.17 10.39 19.20
C GLY A 140 4.30 11.74 18.51
N TYR A 141 3.58 11.98 17.39
CA TYR A 141 3.75 13.20 16.62
C TYR A 141 3.09 14.42 17.31
N SER A 142 3.66 15.60 17.10
CA SER A 142 3.08 16.86 17.58
C SER A 142 1.75 17.17 16.88
N GLU A 143 0.94 18.05 17.49
CA GLU A 143 -0.32 18.54 16.90
C GLU A 143 -0.09 19.14 15.50
N GLY A 144 1.03 19.88 15.32
CA GLY A 144 1.38 20.47 14.02
C GLY A 144 1.72 19.44 12.96
N GLU A 145 2.48 18.38 13.31
CA GLU A 145 2.81 17.29 12.39
C GLU A 145 1.57 16.48 12.00
N LEU A 146 0.70 16.16 12.95
CA LEU A 146 -0.56 15.49 12.67
C LEU A 146 -1.46 16.34 11.77
N THR A 147 -1.57 17.63 12.04
CA THR A 147 -2.33 18.58 11.20
C THR A 147 -1.82 18.57 9.77
N LYS A 148 -0.48 18.61 9.60
CA LYS A 148 0.15 18.58 8.28
C LYS A 148 -0.16 17.29 7.52
N ILE A 149 -0.05 16.13 8.17
CA ILE A 149 -0.36 14.84 7.57
C ILE A 149 -1.82 14.78 7.08
N PHE A 150 -2.76 15.14 7.93
CA PHE A 150 -4.19 15.10 7.58
C PHE A 150 -4.55 16.10 6.49
N TYR A 151 -3.90 17.26 6.44
CA TYR A 151 -4.14 18.27 5.43
C TYR A 151 -3.49 17.91 4.09
N GLU A 152 -2.19 17.57 4.08
CA GLU A 152 -1.44 17.36 2.84
C GLU A 152 -1.77 16.02 2.16
N TYR A 153 -2.00 14.97 2.94
CA TYR A 153 -2.24 13.62 2.40
C TYR A 153 -3.70 13.18 2.47
N GLY A 154 -4.46 13.73 3.40
CA GLY A 154 -5.88 13.39 3.59
C GLY A 154 -6.83 14.43 3.02
N GLU A 155 -6.35 15.60 2.58
CA GLU A 155 -7.17 16.74 2.13
C GLU A 155 -8.29 17.10 3.11
N GLU A 156 -8.07 16.79 4.40
CA GLU A 156 -9.10 16.90 5.45
C GLU A 156 -9.25 18.36 5.93
N LYS A 157 -10.45 18.90 5.82
CA LYS A 157 -10.77 20.29 6.23
C LYS A 157 -10.63 20.53 7.74
N TRP A 158 -10.86 19.49 8.53
CA TRP A 158 -10.87 19.54 9.99
C TRP A 158 -9.52 19.12 10.60
N SER A 159 -8.46 19.05 9.80
CA SER A 159 -7.11 18.56 10.16
C SER A 159 -6.61 19.09 11.51
N ALA A 160 -6.62 20.40 11.73
CA ALA A 160 -6.14 20.99 12.96
C ALA A 160 -7.02 20.59 14.17
N ARG A 161 -8.33 20.49 13.97
CA ARG A 161 -9.23 20.10 15.04
C ARG A 161 -9.10 18.62 15.38
N ILE A 162 -8.95 17.75 14.38
CA ILE A 162 -8.71 16.32 14.57
C ILE A 162 -7.39 16.12 15.33
N ALA A 163 -6.30 16.77 14.88
CA ALA A 163 -5.01 16.71 15.54
C ALA A 163 -5.06 17.13 17.01
N LYS A 164 -5.74 18.24 17.30
CA LYS A 164 -5.96 18.70 18.66
C LYS A 164 -6.67 17.65 19.53
N PHE A 165 -7.76 17.07 19.03
CA PHE A 165 -8.55 16.05 19.76
C PHE A 165 -7.72 14.78 20.02
N ILE A 166 -6.87 14.37 19.05
CA ILE A 166 -5.96 13.24 19.22
C ILE A 166 -4.96 13.54 20.34
N VAL A 167 -4.32 14.73 20.31
CA VAL A 167 -3.34 15.12 21.33
C VAL A 167 -3.96 15.22 22.72
N GLU A 168 -5.16 15.82 22.84
CA GLU A 168 -5.89 15.87 24.10
C GLU A 168 -6.18 14.45 24.61
N LYS A 169 -6.71 13.58 23.75
CA LYS A 169 -7.12 12.23 24.16
C LYS A 169 -5.96 11.33 24.54
N ARG A 170 -4.85 11.33 23.77
CA ARG A 170 -3.67 10.52 24.11
C ARG A 170 -2.96 10.94 25.40
N ASN A 171 -3.14 12.19 25.84
CA ASN A 171 -2.65 12.65 27.16
C ASN A 171 -3.39 11.99 28.33
N GLU A 172 -4.61 11.52 28.11
CA GLU A 172 -5.40 10.78 29.10
C GLU A 172 -5.07 9.28 29.01
N GLN A 173 -5.04 8.74 27.81
CA GLN A 173 -4.80 7.33 27.52
C GLN A 173 -4.28 7.15 26.10
N GLU A 174 -3.27 6.29 25.89
CA GLU A 174 -2.78 5.92 24.57
C GLU A 174 -3.89 5.41 23.67
N ILE A 175 -3.85 5.84 22.40
CA ILE A 175 -4.78 5.41 21.36
C ILE A 175 -4.19 4.19 20.66
N LYS A 176 -4.82 3.03 20.81
CA LYS A 176 -4.24 1.74 20.40
C LYS A 176 -4.89 1.14 19.17
N THR A 177 -6.16 1.47 18.92
CA THR A 177 -6.93 0.80 17.89
C THR A 177 -7.56 1.77 16.88
N THR A 178 -7.90 1.23 15.71
CA THR A 178 -8.58 1.96 14.65
C THR A 178 -9.96 2.47 15.11
N GLY A 179 -10.65 1.71 15.96
CA GLY A 179 -11.93 2.10 16.52
C GLY A 179 -11.80 3.31 17.47
N GLU A 180 -10.82 3.28 18.39
CA GLU A 180 -10.56 4.41 19.29
C GLU A 180 -10.24 5.69 18.49
N LEU A 181 -9.37 5.59 17.48
CA LEU A 181 -9.05 6.73 16.61
C LEU A 181 -10.27 7.23 15.84
N THR A 182 -11.08 6.34 15.31
CA THR A 182 -12.31 6.68 14.58
C THR A 182 -13.28 7.46 15.45
N GLU A 183 -13.48 7.07 16.70
CA GLU A 183 -14.36 7.81 17.63
C GLU A 183 -13.83 9.21 17.97
N ILE A 184 -12.52 9.37 18.09
CA ILE A 184 -11.89 10.69 18.29
C ILE A 184 -12.11 11.58 17.07
N ILE A 185 -11.91 11.06 15.86
CA ILE A 185 -12.13 11.78 14.60
C ILE A 185 -13.61 12.20 14.50
N LYS A 186 -14.53 11.29 14.76
CA LYS A 186 -15.96 11.59 14.78
C LYS A 186 -16.33 12.70 15.78
N ALA A 187 -15.72 12.70 16.97
CA ALA A 187 -15.92 13.73 17.96
C ALA A 187 -15.36 15.09 17.53
N ALA A 188 -14.25 15.10 16.81
CA ALA A 188 -13.62 16.31 16.30
C ALA A 188 -14.43 16.97 15.17
N ILE A 189 -15.05 16.20 14.28
CA ILE A 189 -15.81 16.73 13.14
C ILE A 189 -17.22 17.12 13.59
N PRO A 190 -17.70 18.37 13.32
CA PRO A 190 -19.05 18.79 13.65
C PRO A 190 -20.13 17.88 13.08
N LYS A 191 -21.18 17.57 13.86
CA LYS A 191 -22.23 16.63 13.45
C LYS A 191 -22.89 16.97 12.11
N ALA A 192 -23.09 18.25 11.82
CA ALA A 192 -23.64 18.70 10.53
C ALA A 192 -22.72 18.33 9.35
N ALA A 193 -21.41 18.53 9.49
CA ALA A 193 -20.43 18.22 8.44
C ALA A 193 -20.28 16.72 8.17
N ARG A 194 -20.59 15.86 9.16
CA ARG A 194 -20.54 14.38 8.99
C ARG A 194 -21.73 13.81 8.22
N MET A 195 -22.78 14.58 8.00
CA MET A 195 -24.01 14.13 7.31
C MET A 195 -24.03 14.53 5.83
N GLU A 196 -23.02 15.27 5.35
CA GLU A 196 -22.93 15.78 3.98
C GLU A 196 -21.98 14.94 3.10
N GLY A 197 -21.38 13.84 3.62
CA GLY A 197 -20.42 12.99 2.93
C GLY A 197 -20.86 11.53 2.82
#